data_5b1beff1d0850099b9c0b9b7360d290d
#
_entry.id   5b1beff1d0850099b9c0b9b7360d290d
#
_cell.length_a   1.000
_cell.length_b   1.000
_cell.length_c   1.000
_cell.angle_alpha   90.00
_cell.angle_beta   90.00
_cell.angle_gamma   90.00
#
_symmetry.space_group_name_H-M   'P 1'
#
loop_
_entity.id
_entity.type
_entity.pdbx_description
1 polymer ?
#
loop_
_entity_poly.entity_id
_entity_poly.type
_entity_poly.pdbx_seq_one_letter_code
_entity_poly.pdbx_strand_id
1 'polypeptide(L)'
;MTRIATVVGARPQFIKAGPVSRAFRDAGIDEVLIHTGQHFDDGMSDVFFRELGLAAPDHNLGISGGGHGDMTGRMLIALEPVLLQDRPDGLLIYGDTNSTLAAALVAAKLDIPVFHVEAGLRSFRRAQPEEINRRVADHLSALLFCPTPQAVSHLAREGVTRGVML
;
A
#
# COMPACT_ATOMS: atom_id res chain seq x y z
N MET A 1 3.52 -18.46 -11.78
CA MET A 1 3.85 -17.04 -12.03
C MET A 1 3.48 -16.30 -10.75
N THR A 2 4.41 -15.57 -10.16
CA THR A 2 4.14 -14.86 -8.90
C THR A 2 3.19 -13.69 -9.16
N ARG A 3 2.12 -13.59 -8.38
CA ARG A 3 1.12 -12.53 -8.48
C ARG A 3 1.20 -11.61 -7.26
N ILE A 4 1.33 -10.30 -7.48
CA ILE A 4 1.38 -9.29 -6.42
C ILE A 4 0.23 -8.31 -6.62
N ALA A 5 -0.58 -8.13 -5.57
CA ALA A 5 -1.55 -7.04 -5.53
C ALA A 5 -0.85 -5.77 -5.04
N THR A 6 -0.97 -4.68 -5.77
CA THR A 6 -0.46 -3.35 -5.41
C THR A 6 -1.62 -2.44 -5.07
N VAL A 7 -1.69 -1.95 -3.82
CA VAL A 7 -2.77 -1.07 -3.38
C VAL A 7 -2.29 0.37 -3.24
N VAL A 8 -2.96 1.27 -3.94
CA VAL A 8 -2.68 2.71 -3.98
C VAL A 8 -3.98 3.50 -3.85
N GLY A 9 -3.92 4.70 -3.27
CA GLY A 9 -5.11 5.53 -3.06
C GLY A 9 -4.87 7.02 -3.25
N ALA A 10 -3.61 7.45 -3.30
CA ALA A 10 -3.21 8.83 -3.39
C ALA A 10 -2.15 9.05 -4.48
N ARG A 11 -2.18 10.22 -5.12
CA ARG A 11 -1.25 10.57 -6.21
C ARG A 11 0.23 10.28 -5.89
N PRO A 12 0.78 10.62 -4.70
CA PRO A 12 2.17 10.29 -4.38
C PRO A 12 2.48 8.80 -4.39
N GLN A 13 1.50 7.94 -4.08
CA GLN A 13 1.67 6.48 -4.13
C GLN A 13 1.80 5.99 -5.56
N PHE A 14 1.02 6.51 -6.51
CA PHE A 14 1.14 6.16 -7.92
C PHE A 14 2.50 6.54 -8.50
N ILE A 15 3.05 7.70 -8.12
CA ILE A 15 4.38 8.13 -8.55
C ILE A 15 5.45 7.12 -8.11
N LYS A 16 5.33 6.58 -6.91
CA LYS A 16 6.25 5.57 -6.36
C LYS A 16 6.00 4.19 -6.96
N ALA A 17 4.76 3.84 -7.23
CA ALA A 17 4.40 2.57 -7.84
C ALA A 17 4.92 2.43 -9.27
N GLY A 18 4.97 3.51 -10.05
CA GLY A 18 5.38 3.47 -11.46
C GLY A 18 6.71 2.76 -11.73
N PRO A 19 7.82 3.12 -11.06
CA PRO A 19 9.09 2.41 -11.21
C PRO A 19 9.01 0.93 -10.80
N VAL A 20 8.27 0.63 -9.73
CA VAL A 20 8.12 -0.75 -9.20
C VAL A 20 7.31 -1.60 -10.16
N SER A 21 6.21 -1.08 -10.70
CA SER A 21 5.39 -1.78 -11.70
C SER A 21 6.16 -2.08 -12.98
N ARG A 22 7.08 -1.18 -13.39
CA ARG A 22 8.00 -1.47 -14.50
C ARG A 22 8.93 -2.62 -14.16
N ALA A 23 9.55 -2.60 -12.97
CA ALA A 23 10.44 -3.67 -12.51
C ALA A 23 9.70 -5.01 -12.40
N PHE A 24 8.46 -5.04 -11.94
CA PHE A 24 7.63 -6.24 -11.89
C PHE A 24 7.41 -6.82 -13.29
N ARG A 25 7.07 -5.99 -14.25
CA ARG A 25 6.88 -6.39 -15.66
C ARG A 25 8.16 -6.97 -16.26
N ASP A 26 9.29 -6.32 -16.03
CA ASP A 26 10.60 -6.78 -16.51
C ASP A 26 11.03 -8.12 -15.86
N ALA A 27 10.60 -8.35 -14.63
CA ALA A 27 10.85 -9.59 -13.88
C ALA A 27 9.80 -10.70 -14.15
N GLY A 28 8.77 -10.44 -14.96
CA GLY A 28 7.70 -11.40 -15.23
C GLY A 28 6.78 -11.66 -14.03
N ILE A 29 6.64 -10.68 -13.14
CA ILE A 29 5.70 -10.70 -12.02
C ILE A 29 4.35 -10.17 -12.52
N ASP A 30 3.27 -10.90 -12.21
CA ASP A 30 1.89 -10.52 -12.51
C ASP A 30 1.42 -9.52 -11.45
N GLU A 31 1.26 -8.25 -11.83
CA GLU A 31 0.80 -7.20 -10.92
C GLU A 31 -0.70 -6.95 -11.11
N VAL A 32 -1.46 -6.98 -10.02
CA VAL A 32 -2.85 -6.53 -9.94
C VAL A 32 -2.87 -5.18 -9.25
N LEU A 33 -3.11 -4.10 -9.99
CA LEU A 33 -3.14 -2.73 -9.47
C LEU A 33 -4.54 -2.37 -8.98
N ILE A 34 -4.67 -2.09 -7.68
CA ILE A 34 -5.92 -1.74 -7.01
C ILE A 34 -5.88 -0.27 -6.58
N HIS A 35 -6.75 0.56 -7.15
CA HIS A 35 -6.96 1.94 -6.73
C HIS A 35 -8.13 2.01 -5.76
N THR A 36 -7.89 2.49 -4.53
CA THR A 36 -8.98 2.62 -3.54
C THR A 36 -9.91 3.80 -3.83
N GLY A 37 -9.43 4.85 -4.48
CA GLY A 37 -10.17 6.08 -4.73
C GLY A 37 -10.01 7.15 -3.65
N GLN A 38 -9.16 6.95 -2.63
CA GLN A 38 -9.03 7.84 -1.46
C GLN A 38 -8.85 9.31 -1.85
N HIS A 39 -7.99 9.60 -2.80
CA HIS A 39 -7.85 10.91 -3.40
C HIS A 39 -8.27 10.81 -4.86
N PHE A 40 -9.57 11.00 -5.10
CA PHE A 40 -10.07 11.14 -6.46
C PHE A 40 -9.72 12.55 -6.95
N ASP A 41 -8.89 12.60 -7.97
CA ASP A 41 -8.52 13.83 -8.69
C ASP A 41 -8.92 13.62 -10.15
N ASP A 42 -9.72 14.55 -10.72
CA ASP A 42 -10.11 14.52 -12.14
C ASP A 42 -8.88 14.55 -13.07
N GLY A 43 -7.71 14.96 -12.56
CA GLY A 43 -6.43 14.89 -13.25
C GLY A 43 -5.80 13.49 -13.31
N MET A 44 -6.38 12.47 -12.64
CA MET A 44 -5.92 11.07 -12.72
C MET A 44 -6.55 10.38 -13.94
N SER A 45 -6.25 10.93 -15.10
CA SER A 45 -6.68 10.42 -16.40
C SER A 45 -5.74 9.32 -16.93
N ASP A 46 -6.13 8.66 -18.01
CA ASP A 46 -5.29 7.69 -18.73
C ASP A 46 -3.92 8.27 -19.13
N VAL A 47 -3.84 9.59 -19.33
CA VAL A 47 -2.59 10.29 -19.62
C VAL A 47 -1.66 10.24 -18.42
N PHE A 48 -2.17 10.47 -17.21
CA PHE A 48 -1.42 10.42 -15.96
C PHE A 48 -0.79 9.02 -15.74
N PHE A 49 -1.57 7.95 -15.92
CA PHE A 49 -1.05 6.59 -15.77
C PHE A 49 0.02 6.28 -16.83
N ARG A 50 -0.19 6.68 -18.07
CA ARG A 50 0.79 6.50 -19.15
C ARG A 50 2.10 7.26 -18.90
N GLU A 51 2.04 8.50 -18.41
CA GLU A 51 3.23 9.29 -18.08
C GLU A 51 4.05 8.65 -16.97
N LEU A 52 3.40 8.00 -16.00
CA LEU A 52 4.06 7.24 -14.94
C LEU A 52 4.54 5.85 -15.39
N GLY A 53 4.18 5.40 -16.58
CA GLY A 53 4.47 4.06 -17.06
C GLY A 53 3.67 2.97 -16.34
N LEU A 54 2.51 3.35 -15.77
CA LEU A 54 1.54 2.46 -15.14
C LEU A 54 0.47 2.04 -16.15
N ALA A 55 -0.02 0.81 -16.01
CA ALA A 55 -1.30 0.42 -16.58
C ALA A 55 -2.45 1.12 -15.84
N ALA A 56 -3.62 1.18 -16.47
CA ALA A 56 -4.83 1.53 -15.75
C ALA A 56 -5.05 0.52 -14.60
N PRO A 57 -5.58 0.95 -13.44
CA PRO A 57 -5.87 0.02 -12.34
C PRO A 57 -6.82 -1.11 -12.79
N ASP A 58 -6.51 -2.34 -12.39
CA ASP A 58 -7.36 -3.50 -12.64
C ASP A 58 -8.67 -3.38 -11.84
N HIS A 59 -8.57 -2.81 -10.63
CA HIS A 59 -9.72 -2.51 -9.77
C HIS A 59 -9.68 -1.04 -9.32
N ASN A 60 -10.84 -0.37 -9.45
CA ASN A 60 -11.06 0.95 -8.88
C ASN A 60 -12.24 0.88 -7.91
N LEU A 61 -11.98 1.05 -6.61
CA LEU A 61 -12.99 0.89 -5.57
C LEU A 61 -13.85 2.14 -5.40
N GLY A 62 -13.43 3.29 -5.93
CA GLY A 62 -14.21 4.54 -5.91
C GLY A 62 -14.51 5.08 -4.52
N ILE A 63 -13.68 4.78 -3.52
CA ILE A 63 -13.93 5.15 -2.11
C ILE A 63 -13.21 6.44 -1.79
N SER A 64 -13.99 7.52 -1.67
CA SER A 64 -13.51 8.84 -1.30
C SER A 64 -14.45 9.51 -0.29
N GLY A 65 -13.98 10.60 0.34
CA GLY A 65 -14.77 11.39 1.30
C GLY A 65 -15.13 10.65 2.59
N GLY A 66 -15.79 11.36 3.50
CA GLY A 66 -16.14 10.84 4.84
C GLY A 66 -15.02 11.01 5.87
N GLY A 67 -15.27 10.58 7.09
CA GLY A 67 -14.27 10.55 8.16
C GLY A 67 -13.31 9.36 8.02
N HIS A 68 -12.19 9.40 8.76
CA HIS A 68 -11.17 8.32 8.71
C HIS A 68 -11.74 6.94 8.98
N GLY A 69 -12.62 6.79 9.99
CA GLY A 69 -13.23 5.52 10.34
C GLY A 69 -14.17 4.99 9.26
N ASP A 70 -15.04 5.85 8.72
CA ASP A 70 -15.95 5.52 7.63
C ASP A 70 -15.17 5.11 6.36
N MET A 71 -14.21 5.93 5.93
CA MET A 71 -13.40 5.65 4.74
C MET A 71 -12.62 4.34 4.89
N THR A 72 -11.93 4.15 6.02
CA THR A 72 -11.17 2.93 6.28
C THR A 72 -12.08 1.70 6.31
N GLY A 73 -13.25 1.80 6.96
CA GLY A 73 -14.24 0.72 7.03
C GLY A 73 -14.74 0.31 5.64
N ARG A 74 -15.10 1.29 4.80
CA ARG A 74 -15.52 1.00 3.41
C ARG A 74 -14.41 0.36 2.58
N MET A 75 -13.14 0.79 2.78
CA MET A 75 -11.99 0.18 2.11
C MET A 75 -11.78 -1.27 2.55
N LEU A 76 -11.90 -1.57 3.85
CA LEU A 76 -11.81 -2.94 4.36
C LEU A 76 -12.84 -3.86 3.69
N ILE A 77 -14.10 -3.42 3.67
CA ILE A 77 -15.22 -4.18 3.06
C ILE A 77 -15.01 -4.42 1.56
N ALA A 78 -14.49 -3.41 0.84
CA ALA A 78 -14.32 -3.50 -0.61
C ALA A 78 -13.07 -4.28 -1.02
N LEU A 79 -11.99 -4.22 -0.24
CA LEU A 79 -10.74 -4.92 -0.55
C LEU A 79 -10.83 -6.44 -0.35
N GLU A 80 -11.54 -6.89 0.67
CA GLU A 80 -11.61 -8.31 1.01
C GLU A 80 -12.07 -9.19 -0.16
N PRO A 81 -13.23 -8.94 -0.83
CA PRO A 81 -13.66 -9.76 -1.95
C PRO A 81 -12.70 -9.71 -3.15
N VAL A 82 -12.04 -8.57 -3.40
CA VAL A 82 -11.05 -8.44 -4.46
C VAL A 82 -9.85 -9.35 -4.20
N LEU A 83 -9.28 -9.30 -2.98
CA LEU A 83 -8.14 -10.14 -2.62
C LEU A 83 -8.48 -11.63 -2.59
N LEU A 84 -9.70 -12.00 -2.18
CA LEU A 84 -10.19 -13.38 -2.24
C LEU A 84 -10.36 -13.89 -3.67
N GLN A 85 -10.78 -13.03 -4.60
CA GLN A 85 -10.93 -13.35 -6.01
C GLN A 85 -9.58 -13.50 -6.70
N ASP A 86 -8.68 -12.54 -6.53
CA ASP A 86 -7.42 -12.47 -7.26
C ASP A 86 -6.33 -13.39 -6.69
N ARG A 87 -6.44 -13.72 -5.40
CA ARG A 87 -5.54 -14.64 -4.67
C ARG A 87 -4.06 -14.33 -4.89
N PRO A 88 -3.60 -13.11 -4.59
CA PRO A 88 -2.20 -12.76 -4.78
C PRO A 88 -1.28 -13.52 -3.81
N ASP A 89 -0.04 -13.77 -4.24
CA ASP A 89 1.01 -14.35 -3.40
C ASP A 89 1.58 -13.35 -2.39
N GLY A 90 1.30 -12.07 -2.58
CA GLY A 90 1.69 -10.98 -1.68
C GLY A 90 0.96 -9.69 -2.01
N LEU A 91 0.97 -8.77 -1.05
CA LEU A 91 0.33 -7.45 -1.18
C LEU A 91 1.36 -6.35 -0.93
N LEU A 92 1.50 -5.44 -1.90
CA LEU A 92 2.40 -4.29 -1.84
C LEU A 92 1.62 -3.03 -1.47
N ILE A 93 2.11 -2.30 -0.47
CA ILE A 93 1.55 -1.03 0.00
C ILE A 93 2.63 0.05 0.09
N TYR A 94 2.21 1.31 0.06
CA TYR A 94 3.07 2.48 0.08
C TYR A 94 2.65 3.47 1.15
N GLY A 95 3.63 4.01 1.90
CA GLY A 95 3.43 5.14 2.81
C GLY A 95 2.45 4.85 3.96
N ASP A 96 1.51 5.77 4.20
CA ASP A 96 0.79 5.83 5.47
C ASP A 96 -0.67 6.33 5.36
N THR A 97 -1.28 6.17 4.22
CA THR A 97 -2.68 6.57 3.99
C THR A 97 -3.68 5.61 4.64
N ASN A 98 -4.97 5.96 4.67
CA ASN A 98 -6.02 5.03 5.08
C ASN A 98 -6.06 3.79 4.16
N SER A 99 -5.73 3.95 2.89
CA SER A 99 -5.59 2.84 1.93
C SER A 99 -4.50 1.85 2.35
N THR A 100 -3.35 2.38 2.81
CA THR A 100 -2.23 1.59 3.34
C THR A 100 -2.68 0.75 4.54
N LEU A 101 -3.35 1.38 5.51
CA LEU A 101 -3.86 0.72 6.70
C LEU A 101 -4.88 -0.36 6.36
N ALA A 102 -5.88 -0.02 5.57
CA ALA A 102 -6.96 -0.95 5.21
C ALA A 102 -6.41 -2.18 4.46
N ALA A 103 -5.54 -1.96 3.49
CA ALA A 103 -4.92 -3.04 2.72
C ALA A 103 -4.08 -3.97 3.60
N ALA A 104 -3.23 -3.41 4.47
CA ALA A 104 -2.43 -4.21 5.41
C ALA A 104 -3.29 -5.07 6.33
N LEU A 105 -4.38 -4.51 6.88
CA LEU A 105 -5.28 -5.23 7.78
C LEU A 105 -6.00 -6.38 7.07
N VAL A 106 -6.56 -6.16 5.88
CA VAL A 106 -7.26 -7.21 5.14
C VAL A 106 -6.29 -8.31 4.74
N ALA A 107 -5.14 -7.97 4.16
CA ALA A 107 -4.16 -8.95 3.72
C ALA A 107 -3.66 -9.82 4.89
N ALA A 108 -3.32 -9.20 6.02
CA ALA A 108 -2.88 -9.92 7.22
C ALA A 108 -3.95 -10.91 7.75
N LYS A 109 -5.25 -10.54 7.67
CA LYS A 109 -6.35 -11.43 8.07
C LYS A 109 -6.59 -12.57 7.08
N LEU A 110 -6.22 -12.39 5.82
CA LEU A 110 -6.32 -13.41 4.77
C LEU A 110 -5.03 -14.25 4.62
N ASP A 111 -4.06 -14.08 5.52
CA ASP A 111 -2.74 -14.74 5.49
C ASP A 111 -1.95 -14.43 4.20
N ILE A 112 -2.16 -13.24 3.63
CA ILE A 112 -1.42 -12.73 2.49
C ILE A 112 -0.23 -11.90 3.00
N PRO A 113 1.02 -12.25 2.66
CA PRO A 113 2.19 -11.48 3.08
C PRO A 113 2.14 -10.02 2.60
N VAL A 114 2.36 -9.08 3.51
CA VAL A 114 2.36 -7.64 3.21
C VAL A 114 3.79 -7.14 3.02
N PHE A 115 4.00 -6.35 1.98
CA PHE A 115 5.26 -5.69 1.64
C PHE A 115 5.05 -4.18 1.70
N HIS A 116 5.79 -3.49 2.57
CA HIS A 116 5.57 -2.07 2.85
C HIS A 116 6.74 -1.22 2.36
N VAL A 117 6.47 -0.35 1.40
CA VAL A 117 7.41 0.66 0.90
C VAL A 117 7.26 1.96 1.70
N GLU A 118 8.36 2.58 2.08
CA GLU A 118 8.47 3.69 3.04
C GLU A 118 8.19 3.28 4.49
N ALA A 119 8.55 2.07 4.84
CA ALA A 119 8.44 1.55 6.20
C ALA A 119 9.37 2.27 7.20
N GLY A 120 9.00 2.25 8.47
CA GLY A 120 9.84 2.73 9.58
C GLY A 120 9.90 4.25 9.76
N LEU A 121 9.21 5.04 8.95
CA LEU A 121 9.10 6.48 9.18
C LEU A 121 8.27 6.76 10.44
N ARG A 122 8.70 7.75 11.24
CA ARG A 122 7.99 8.15 12.47
C ARG A 122 7.99 9.67 12.63
N SER A 123 6.81 10.20 12.88
CA SER A 123 6.63 11.60 13.31
C SER A 123 6.62 11.72 14.83
N PHE A 124 6.35 10.61 15.54
CA PHE A 124 6.13 10.53 16.99
C PHE A 124 4.95 11.38 17.49
N ARG A 125 4.08 11.81 16.58
CA ARG A 125 2.87 12.60 16.88
C ARG A 125 1.63 11.73 16.78
N ARG A 126 1.20 11.11 17.89
CA ARG A 126 0.04 10.22 17.93
C ARG A 126 -1.29 10.85 17.48
N ALA A 127 -1.35 12.18 17.47
CA ALA A 127 -2.53 12.90 16.96
C ALA A 127 -2.63 12.91 15.42
N GLN A 128 -1.58 12.48 14.72
CA GLN A 128 -1.60 12.34 13.26
C GLN A 128 -2.14 10.96 12.88
N PRO A 129 -3.24 10.87 12.10
CA PRO A 129 -3.79 9.59 11.63
C PRO A 129 -2.76 8.76 10.86
N GLU A 130 -1.89 9.40 10.10
CA GLU A 130 -0.82 8.76 9.33
C GLU A 130 0.20 8.05 10.23
N GLU A 131 0.47 8.59 11.42
CA GLU A 131 1.37 7.93 12.38
C GLU A 131 0.79 6.61 12.89
N ILE A 132 -0.53 6.55 13.07
CA ILE A 132 -1.22 5.32 13.44
C ILE A 132 -1.17 4.34 12.27
N ASN A 133 -1.51 4.81 11.06
CA ASN A 133 -1.55 3.98 9.86
C ASN A 133 -0.20 3.30 9.59
N ARG A 134 0.91 4.06 9.61
CA ARG A 134 2.24 3.52 9.30
C ARG A 134 2.72 2.52 10.34
N ARG A 135 2.46 2.78 11.62
CA ARG A 135 2.85 1.86 12.69
C ARG A 135 2.13 0.52 12.59
N VAL A 136 0.82 0.55 12.36
CA VAL A 136 0.05 -0.69 12.18
C VAL A 136 0.50 -1.42 10.92
N ALA A 137 0.66 -0.74 9.80
CA ALA A 137 1.12 -1.33 8.56
C ALA A 137 2.51 -1.97 8.71
N ASP A 138 3.46 -1.28 9.35
CA ASP A 138 4.80 -1.82 9.63
C ASP A 138 4.74 -3.12 10.44
N HIS A 139 3.94 -3.15 11.51
CA HIS A 139 3.84 -4.33 12.39
C HIS A 139 3.14 -5.53 11.73
N LEU A 140 2.35 -5.32 10.69
CA LEU A 140 1.68 -6.37 9.92
C LEU A 140 2.51 -6.85 8.73
N SER A 141 3.58 -6.14 8.36
CA SER A 141 4.32 -6.40 7.13
C SER A 141 5.38 -7.49 7.31
N ALA A 142 5.46 -8.37 6.32
CA ALA A 142 6.49 -9.40 6.21
C ALA A 142 7.82 -8.86 5.65
N LEU A 143 7.75 -7.86 4.72
CA LEU A 143 8.90 -7.14 4.20
C LEU A 143 8.69 -5.63 4.37
N LEU A 144 9.74 -4.94 4.80
CA LEU A 144 9.72 -3.52 5.12
C LEU A 144 10.88 -2.82 4.41
N PHE A 145 10.57 -2.05 3.38
CA PHE A 145 11.56 -1.28 2.61
C PHE A 145 11.70 0.11 3.22
N CYS A 146 12.80 0.29 3.96
CA CYS A 146 13.08 1.51 4.71
C CYS A 146 13.85 2.52 3.85
N PRO A 147 13.44 3.79 3.78
CA PRO A 147 14.12 4.80 2.97
C PRO A 147 15.40 5.33 3.60
N THR A 148 15.64 5.07 4.89
CA THR A 148 16.80 5.61 5.63
C THR A 148 17.24 4.66 6.75
N PRO A 149 18.53 4.71 7.18
CA PRO A 149 19.00 3.98 8.35
C PRO A 149 18.24 4.35 9.64
N GLN A 150 17.73 5.59 9.73
CA GLN A 150 16.90 6.02 10.86
C GLN A 150 15.58 5.26 10.92
N ALA A 151 14.94 5.02 9.77
CA ALA A 151 13.72 4.23 9.69
C ALA A 151 13.95 2.79 10.19
N VAL A 152 15.05 2.16 9.81
CA VAL A 152 15.48 0.85 10.33
C VAL A 152 15.62 0.89 11.86
N SER A 153 16.25 1.96 12.40
CA SER A 153 16.43 2.13 13.84
C SER A 153 15.10 2.29 14.59
N HIS A 154 14.11 2.95 13.96
CA HIS A 154 12.76 3.09 14.55
C HIS A 154 12.09 1.73 14.68
N LEU A 155 12.10 0.92 13.62
CA LEU A 155 11.53 -0.42 13.62
C LEU A 155 12.20 -1.32 14.67
N ALA A 156 13.53 -1.29 14.75
CA ALA A 156 14.28 -2.08 15.74
C ALA A 156 13.88 -1.72 17.17
N ARG A 157 13.66 -0.42 17.48
CA ARG A 157 13.19 0.03 18.81
C ARG A 157 11.76 -0.44 19.12
N GLU A 158 10.97 -0.73 18.12
CA GLU A 158 9.61 -1.27 18.25
C GLU A 158 9.58 -2.80 18.20
N GLY A 159 10.76 -3.45 18.15
CA GLY A 159 10.89 -4.91 18.11
C GLY A 159 10.69 -5.54 16.73
N VAL A 160 10.57 -4.72 15.69
CA VAL A 160 10.45 -5.19 14.30
C VAL A 160 11.85 -5.30 13.70
N THR A 161 12.37 -6.53 13.64
CA THR A 161 13.76 -6.81 13.19
C THR A 161 13.84 -7.78 12.02
N ARG A 162 12.74 -8.43 11.64
CA ARG A 162 12.69 -9.37 10.51
C ARG A 162 12.13 -8.69 9.27
N GLY A 163 12.65 -9.08 8.10
CA GLY A 163 12.17 -8.57 6.82
C GLY A 163 12.49 -7.10 6.56
N VAL A 164 13.34 -6.46 7.38
CA VAL A 164 13.70 -5.05 7.27
C VAL A 164 14.83 -4.89 6.25
N MET A 165 14.61 -4.03 5.26
CA MET A 165 15.55 -3.73 4.16
C MET A 165 15.77 -2.21 4.09
N LEU A 166 17.02 -1.79 3.80
CA LEU A 166 17.40 -0.40 3.56
C LEU A 166 17.51 -0.15 2.06
#